data_e1425a910dc2bf09bf8b4585edf5a3f7
#
_entry.id   e1425a910dc2bf09bf8b4585edf5a3f7
#
_cell.length_a   1.000
_cell.length_b   1.000
_cell.length_c   1.000
_cell.angle_alpha   90.00
_cell.angle_beta   90.00
_cell.angle_gamma   90.00
#
_symmetry.space_group_name_H-M   'P 1'
#
loop_
_entity.id
_entity.type
_entity.pdbx_description
1 polymer ?
#
loop_
_entity_poly.entity_id
_entity_poly.type
_entity_poly.pdbx_seq_one_letter_code
_entity_poly.pdbx_strand_id
1 'polypeptide(L)'
;MIEKSKKPRLRFKGFTETWEQCKLGENVPIIMGQSPDGSTYSDKPSDYILVQGNADLENGWVKPRVWTTQKTKLGSAGDLIMSVRAPAGSMGKTRFDVVLGRGVAAIKGNEFIYQLLVKKDIDGYWKRLSAGSTFESLNSDTIYNAEIVIPEQEEQKRIGELFEYLDNLITLHQRQLERLKNIKSALLEKMFV
;
A
#
# COMPACT_ATOMS: atom_id res chain seq x y z
N MET A 1 20.17 16.46 20.00
CA MET A 1 19.42 15.80 18.92
C MET A 1 20.41 14.88 18.19
N ILE A 2 20.20 13.58 18.23
CA ILE A 2 21.05 12.63 17.48
C ILE A 2 20.63 12.80 16.02
N GLU A 3 21.52 13.35 15.20
CA GLU A 3 21.36 13.43 13.75
C GLU A 3 21.17 12.00 13.25
N LYS A 4 19.96 11.63 12.81
CA LYS A 4 19.69 10.30 12.26
C LYS A 4 20.56 10.14 11.02
N SER A 5 21.54 9.25 11.09
CA SER A 5 22.40 8.91 9.97
C SER A 5 21.55 8.67 8.71
N LYS A 6 21.78 9.44 7.66
CA LYS A 6 21.16 9.28 6.34
C LYS A 6 21.74 8.08 5.57
N LYS A 7 22.49 7.21 6.26
CA LYS A 7 23.03 5.95 5.70
C LYS A 7 22.42 4.76 6.43
N PRO A 8 21.84 3.78 5.72
CA PRO A 8 21.34 2.57 6.35
C PRO A 8 22.50 1.72 6.90
N ARG A 9 22.22 0.93 7.94
CA ARG A 9 23.21 0.00 8.53
C ARG A 9 23.55 -1.17 7.61
N LEU A 10 22.59 -1.60 6.79
CA LEU A 10 22.73 -2.65 5.81
C LEU A 10 22.54 -2.06 4.42
N ARG A 11 23.44 -2.36 3.50
CA ARG A 11 23.43 -1.81 2.16
C ARG A 11 24.05 -2.80 1.17
N PHE A 12 23.58 -2.76 -0.07
CA PHE A 12 24.22 -3.52 -1.14
C PHE A 12 25.64 -3.01 -1.41
N LYS A 13 26.54 -3.94 -1.75
CA LYS A 13 27.92 -3.59 -2.11
C LYS A 13 27.92 -2.68 -3.36
N GLY A 14 28.69 -1.63 -3.31
CA GLY A 14 28.87 -0.69 -4.44
C GLY A 14 28.14 0.64 -4.25
N PHE A 15 27.16 0.74 -3.36
CA PHE A 15 26.49 1.99 -3.07
C PHE A 15 27.11 2.69 -1.86
N THR A 16 27.62 3.89 -2.07
CA THR A 16 28.35 4.69 -1.07
C THR A 16 27.71 6.03 -0.76
N GLU A 17 26.92 6.54 -1.69
CA GLU A 17 26.31 7.88 -1.62
C GLU A 17 25.34 8.01 -0.44
N THR A 18 25.24 9.21 0.10
CA THR A 18 24.30 9.51 1.20
C THR A 18 22.89 9.58 0.64
N TRP A 19 21.94 8.96 1.35
CA TRP A 19 20.54 9.07 0.99
C TRP A 19 20.04 10.51 1.16
N GLU A 20 19.18 10.95 0.26
CA GLU A 20 18.65 12.30 0.21
C GLU A 20 17.34 12.40 1.00
N GLN A 21 17.18 13.46 1.79
CA GLN A 21 15.93 13.75 2.50
C GLN A 21 15.10 14.70 1.66
N CYS A 22 13.85 14.33 1.41
CA CYS A 22 12.90 15.08 0.60
C CYS A 22 11.46 14.83 1.07
N LYS A 23 10.49 15.52 0.46
CA LYS A 23 9.08 15.27 0.68
C LYS A 23 8.57 14.23 -0.30
N LEU A 24 7.63 13.39 0.14
CA LEU A 24 7.03 12.36 -0.70
C LEU A 24 6.44 12.95 -1.99
N GLY A 25 5.64 14.00 -1.87
CA GLY A 25 4.97 14.61 -3.03
C GLY A 25 5.89 15.37 -3.99
N GLU A 26 7.14 15.64 -3.61
CA GLU A 26 8.18 16.16 -4.51
C GLU A 26 8.80 15.07 -5.38
N ASN A 27 8.70 13.79 -4.94
CA ASN A 27 9.29 12.65 -5.62
C ASN A 27 8.31 11.86 -6.47
N VAL A 28 7.06 11.75 -6.02
CA VAL A 28 6.04 10.92 -6.68
C VAL A 28 4.69 11.64 -6.74
N PRO A 29 3.98 11.55 -7.86
CA PRO A 29 2.62 12.08 -7.97
C PRO A 29 1.66 11.37 -7.00
N ILE A 30 0.79 12.16 -6.36
CA ILE A 30 -0.23 11.68 -5.41
C ILE A 30 -1.60 12.13 -5.91
N ILE A 31 -2.53 11.20 -6.00
CA ILE A 31 -3.91 11.44 -6.47
C ILE A 31 -4.86 11.08 -5.32
N MET A 32 -5.44 12.09 -4.68
CA MET A 32 -6.48 11.87 -3.68
C MET A 32 -7.77 11.41 -4.34
N GLY A 33 -8.41 10.40 -3.75
CA GLY A 33 -9.65 9.86 -4.27
C GLY A 33 -10.85 10.77 -4.04
N GLN A 34 -11.84 10.59 -4.90
CA GLN A 34 -13.14 11.26 -4.86
C GLN A 34 -14.24 10.24 -5.10
N SER A 35 -15.11 10.04 -4.11
CA SER A 35 -16.19 9.06 -4.25
C SER A 35 -17.13 9.43 -5.39
N PRO A 36 -17.51 8.48 -6.25
CA PRO A 36 -18.64 8.63 -7.15
C PRO A 36 -19.96 8.78 -6.38
N ASP A 37 -21.03 9.07 -7.09
CA ASP A 37 -22.39 9.04 -6.50
C ASP A 37 -22.74 7.62 -6.06
N GLY A 38 -23.31 7.49 -4.85
CA GLY A 38 -23.67 6.19 -4.27
C GLY A 38 -24.67 5.39 -5.09
N SER A 39 -25.51 6.04 -5.89
CA SER A 39 -26.48 5.38 -6.79
C SER A 39 -25.81 4.62 -7.93
N THR A 40 -24.53 4.88 -8.20
CA THR A 40 -23.74 4.22 -9.25
C THR A 40 -22.99 2.98 -8.76
N TYR A 41 -23.10 2.64 -7.46
CA TYR A 41 -22.36 1.52 -6.87
C TYR A 41 -23.06 0.19 -7.16
N SER A 42 -22.24 -0.86 -7.31
CA SER A 42 -22.69 -2.23 -7.49
C SER A 42 -21.76 -3.19 -6.72
N ASP A 43 -22.34 -4.23 -6.14
CA ASP A 43 -21.63 -5.39 -5.59
C ASP A 43 -21.30 -6.45 -6.67
N LYS A 44 -21.81 -6.25 -7.88
CA LYS A 44 -21.52 -7.07 -9.06
C LYS A 44 -20.59 -6.32 -10.01
N PRO A 45 -19.70 -7.04 -10.74
CA PRO A 45 -18.84 -6.43 -11.73
C PRO A 45 -19.58 -5.50 -12.69
N SER A 46 -19.07 -4.26 -12.84
CA SER A 46 -19.54 -3.27 -13.79
C SER A 46 -18.33 -2.53 -14.41
N ASP A 47 -18.51 -1.30 -14.91
CA ASP A 47 -17.51 -0.60 -15.74
C ASP A 47 -16.15 -0.43 -15.06
N TYR A 48 -16.16 -0.05 -13.76
CA TYR A 48 -14.94 0.29 -13.03
C TYR A 48 -14.94 -0.35 -11.64
N ILE A 49 -13.78 -0.87 -11.25
CA ILE A 49 -13.52 -1.28 -9.86
C ILE A 49 -13.43 0.00 -9.00
N LEU A 50 -14.21 0.07 -7.91
CA LEU A 50 -14.16 1.16 -6.95
C LEU A 50 -13.39 0.73 -5.69
N VAL A 51 -12.34 1.46 -5.36
CA VAL A 51 -11.56 1.28 -4.12
C VAL A 51 -11.90 2.40 -3.15
N GLN A 52 -12.45 2.06 -2.00
CA GLN A 52 -12.99 3.04 -1.05
C GLN A 52 -12.17 3.19 0.24
N GLY A 53 -11.39 2.18 0.60
CA GLY A 53 -10.63 2.17 1.84
C GLY A 53 -9.91 0.87 2.11
N ASN A 54 -9.43 0.72 3.35
CA ASN A 54 -8.65 -0.45 3.77
C ASN A 54 -9.37 -1.80 3.56
N ALA A 55 -10.70 -1.84 3.63
CA ALA A 55 -11.47 -3.06 3.40
C ALA A 55 -11.31 -3.63 1.97
N ASP A 56 -10.85 -2.83 1.03
CA ASP A 56 -10.59 -3.21 -0.35
C ASP A 56 -9.11 -3.60 -0.58
N LEU A 57 -8.31 -3.64 0.50
CA LEU A 57 -6.92 -4.08 0.48
C LEU A 57 -6.78 -5.41 1.21
N GLU A 58 -6.19 -6.39 0.56
CA GLU A 58 -5.93 -7.72 1.14
C GLU A 58 -4.53 -8.19 0.75
N ASN A 59 -3.72 -8.55 1.75
CA ASN A 59 -2.34 -9.03 1.55
C ASN A 59 -1.48 -8.10 0.67
N GLY A 60 -1.61 -6.78 0.87
CA GLY A 60 -0.86 -5.77 0.12
C GLY A 60 -1.36 -5.53 -1.31
N TRP A 61 -2.57 -5.99 -1.66
CA TRP A 61 -3.16 -5.82 -2.98
C TRP A 61 -4.61 -5.33 -2.91
N VAL A 62 -5.03 -4.60 -3.94
CA VAL A 62 -6.44 -4.29 -4.15
C VAL A 62 -7.21 -5.58 -4.45
N LYS A 63 -8.25 -5.84 -3.65
CA LYS A 63 -9.24 -6.90 -3.83
C LYS A 63 -10.56 -6.28 -4.27
N PRO A 64 -10.98 -6.46 -5.53
CA PRO A 64 -12.24 -5.91 -6.02
C PRO A 64 -13.44 -6.45 -5.21
N ARG A 65 -14.25 -5.55 -4.67
CA ARG A 65 -15.49 -5.86 -3.92
C ARG A 65 -16.66 -5.01 -4.34
N VAL A 66 -16.41 -3.80 -4.81
CA VAL A 66 -17.40 -2.82 -5.22
C VAL A 66 -17.02 -2.29 -6.59
N TRP A 67 -18.01 -2.03 -7.40
CA TRP A 67 -17.86 -1.44 -8.74
C TRP A 67 -18.68 -0.17 -8.85
N THR A 68 -18.43 0.62 -9.88
CA THR A 68 -19.18 1.83 -10.19
C THR A 68 -19.24 2.05 -11.69
N THR A 69 -20.32 2.66 -12.15
CA THR A 69 -20.47 3.12 -13.54
C THR A 69 -19.97 4.55 -13.74
N GLN A 70 -19.65 5.26 -12.64
CA GLN A 70 -19.20 6.66 -12.68
C GLN A 70 -17.69 6.75 -12.49
N LYS A 71 -17.03 7.37 -13.47
CA LYS A 71 -15.60 7.66 -13.45
C LYS A 71 -15.33 9.01 -12.74
N THR A 72 -14.53 8.97 -11.67
CA THR A 72 -14.09 10.17 -10.94
C THR A 72 -12.57 10.29 -10.97
N LYS A 73 -11.87 10.08 -9.85
CA LYS A 73 -10.41 10.03 -9.79
C LYS A 73 -9.93 8.61 -10.04
N LEU A 74 -8.89 8.47 -10.83
CA LEU A 74 -8.37 7.17 -11.25
C LEU A 74 -7.01 6.87 -10.66
N GLY A 75 -6.80 5.61 -10.29
CA GLY A 75 -5.52 4.97 -10.18
C GLY A 75 -5.33 3.99 -11.35
N SER A 76 -4.11 3.85 -11.82
CA SER A 76 -3.75 2.94 -12.89
C SER A 76 -3.16 1.64 -12.35
N ALA A 77 -3.20 0.58 -13.15
CA ALA A 77 -2.50 -0.65 -12.82
C ALA A 77 -1.01 -0.37 -12.52
N GLY A 78 -0.51 -0.89 -11.40
CA GLY A 78 0.84 -0.62 -10.88
C GLY A 78 0.92 0.51 -9.86
N ASP A 79 -0.10 1.35 -9.70
CA ASP A 79 -0.11 2.39 -8.69
C ASP A 79 -0.16 1.78 -7.27
N LEU A 80 0.44 2.49 -6.31
CA LEU A 80 0.34 2.19 -4.90
C LEU A 80 -0.94 2.83 -4.35
N ILE A 81 -1.71 2.07 -3.59
CA ILE A 81 -2.96 2.54 -2.97
C ILE A 81 -2.76 2.67 -1.47
N MET A 82 -3.02 3.86 -0.95
CA MET A 82 -2.92 4.17 0.48
C MET A 82 -4.31 4.44 1.06
N SER A 83 -4.67 3.75 2.14
CA SER A 83 -5.85 4.11 2.92
C SER A 83 -5.61 5.43 3.65
N VAL A 84 -6.49 6.41 3.48
CA VAL A 84 -6.38 7.73 4.12
C VAL A 84 -7.40 7.94 5.24
N ARG A 85 -8.22 6.92 5.53
CA ARG A 85 -9.18 6.89 6.64
C ARG A 85 -8.98 5.63 7.46
N ALA A 86 -9.52 5.62 8.66
CA ALA A 86 -9.31 4.59 9.68
C ALA A 86 -9.46 3.14 9.16
N PRO A 87 -8.43 2.29 9.27
CA PRO A 87 -7.07 2.61 9.67
C PRO A 87 -6.32 3.35 8.55
N ALA A 88 -5.77 4.54 8.88
CA ALA A 88 -5.07 5.39 7.93
C ALA A 88 -3.60 4.97 7.82
N GLY A 89 -3.06 4.91 6.60
CA GLY A 89 -1.67 4.56 6.33
C GLY A 89 -1.46 3.16 5.74
N SER A 90 -2.48 2.30 5.79
CA SER A 90 -2.39 0.96 5.20
C SER A 90 -2.16 1.03 3.70
N MET A 91 -1.23 0.20 3.22
CA MET A 91 -0.75 0.22 1.84
C MET A 91 -1.19 -1.02 1.06
N GLY A 92 -1.46 -0.82 -0.22
CA GLY A 92 -1.64 -1.89 -1.20
C GLY A 92 -1.15 -1.49 -2.58
N LYS A 93 -1.12 -2.44 -3.49
CA LYS A 93 -0.82 -2.23 -4.92
C LYS A 93 -2.04 -2.61 -5.75
N THR A 94 -2.26 -1.98 -6.90
CA THR A 94 -3.35 -2.40 -7.80
C THR A 94 -2.82 -3.02 -9.08
N ARG A 95 -3.47 -4.11 -9.51
CA ARG A 95 -3.25 -4.73 -10.83
C ARG A 95 -4.25 -4.24 -11.87
N PHE A 96 -5.15 -3.36 -11.47
CA PHE A 96 -6.28 -2.89 -12.26
C PHE A 96 -6.26 -1.37 -12.33
N ASP A 97 -6.84 -0.83 -13.38
CA ASP A 97 -7.29 0.55 -13.37
C ASP A 97 -8.51 0.63 -12.45
N VAL A 98 -8.49 1.59 -11.53
CA VAL A 98 -9.50 1.69 -10.47
C VAL A 98 -10.01 3.11 -10.32
N VAL A 99 -11.25 3.25 -9.90
CA VAL A 99 -11.80 4.52 -9.41
C VAL A 99 -11.48 4.63 -7.92
N LEU A 100 -10.96 5.78 -7.52
CA LEU A 100 -10.52 6.06 -6.16
C LEU A 100 -11.63 6.76 -5.38
N GLY A 101 -12.17 6.10 -4.36
CA GLY A 101 -13.08 6.70 -3.40
C GLY A 101 -12.37 7.63 -2.40
N ARG A 102 -13.13 8.39 -1.61
CA ARG A 102 -12.61 9.38 -0.65
C ARG A 102 -11.72 8.81 0.46
N GLY A 103 -11.73 7.50 0.66
CA GLY A 103 -10.96 6.82 1.71
C GLY A 103 -9.58 6.36 1.26
N VAL A 104 -9.17 6.62 0.02
CA VAL A 104 -7.88 6.21 -0.52
C VAL A 104 -7.20 7.31 -1.32
N ALA A 105 -5.88 7.17 -1.47
CA ALA A 105 -5.07 7.91 -2.43
C ALA A 105 -4.26 6.94 -3.28
N ALA A 106 -4.03 7.27 -4.55
CA ALA A 106 -3.05 6.59 -5.38
C ALA A 106 -1.72 7.35 -5.35
N ILE A 107 -0.62 6.63 -5.28
CA ILE A 107 0.75 7.14 -5.25
C ILE A 107 1.51 6.45 -6.39
N LYS A 108 2.05 7.25 -7.31
CA LYS A 108 2.80 6.73 -8.47
C LYS A 108 4.27 6.48 -8.09
N GLY A 109 4.48 5.47 -7.27
CA GLY A 109 5.80 5.10 -6.74
C GLY A 109 6.25 3.72 -7.22
N ASN A 110 7.54 3.46 -7.09
CA ASN A 110 8.13 2.15 -7.33
C ASN A 110 8.02 1.25 -6.09
N GLU A 111 8.53 0.02 -6.18
CA GLU A 111 8.50 -0.95 -5.07
C GLU A 111 9.26 -0.45 -3.84
N PHE A 112 10.36 0.30 -4.01
CA PHE A 112 11.07 0.91 -2.88
C PHE A 112 10.17 1.89 -2.11
N ILE A 113 9.45 2.75 -2.82
CA ILE A 113 8.49 3.71 -2.20
C ILE A 113 7.37 2.94 -1.49
N TYR A 114 6.84 1.86 -2.08
CA TYR A 114 5.86 1.00 -1.43
C TYR A 114 6.37 0.50 -0.07
N GLN A 115 7.53 -0.13 -0.05
CA GLN A 115 8.13 -0.69 1.17
C GLN A 115 8.46 0.38 2.22
N LEU A 116 8.92 1.56 1.76
CA LEU A 116 9.17 2.69 2.63
C LEU A 116 7.89 3.18 3.32
N LEU A 117 6.77 3.24 2.59
CA LEU A 117 5.47 3.65 3.13
C LEU A 117 4.87 2.60 4.06
N VAL A 118 5.02 1.31 3.73
CA VAL A 118 4.67 0.18 4.62
C VAL A 118 5.47 0.27 5.92
N LYS A 119 6.79 0.51 5.84
CA LYS A 119 7.63 0.70 7.03
C LYS A 119 7.15 1.87 7.88
N LYS A 120 6.80 2.99 7.27
CA LYS A 120 6.25 4.15 7.99
C LYS A 120 4.94 3.82 8.72
N ASP A 121 4.08 2.98 8.13
CA ASP A 121 2.86 2.51 8.78
C ASP A 121 3.18 1.63 10.00
N ILE A 122 4.05 0.65 9.85
CA ILE A 122 4.53 -0.23 10.93
C ILE A 122 5.14 0.59 12.09
N ASP A 123 5.90 1.64 11.77
CA ASP A 123 6.51 2.55 12.77
C ASP A 123 5.46 3.49 13.42
N GLY A 124 4.19 3.40 13.05
CA GLY A 124 3.10 4.26 13.53
C GLY A 124 3.20 5.72 13.09
N TYR A 125 3.93 6.00 12.02
CA TYR A 125 4.13 7.37 11.51
C TYR A 125 2.80 8.02 11.13
N TRP A 126 1.98 7.33 10.35
CA TRP A 126 0.69 7.83 9.88
C TRP A 126 -0.31 8.00 11.03
N LYS A 127 -0.32 7.06 11.96
CA LYS A 127 -1.17 7.13 13.15
C LYS A 127 -0.87 8.37 14.00
N ARG A 128 0.40 8.74 14.17
CA ARG A 128 0.78 9.96 14.89
C ARG A 128 0.32 11.24 14.20
N LEU A 129 0.31 11.25 12.86
CA LEU A 129 -0.13 12.40 12.07
C LEU A 129 -1.66 12.53 11.97
N SER A 130 -2.38 11.42 12.09
CA SER A 130 -3.84 11.41 12.12
C SER A 130 -4.42 11.64 13.53
N ALA A 131 -3.60 11.51 14.59
CA ALA A 131 -4.00 11.73 15.97
C ALA A 131 -4.24 13.24 16.24
N GLY A 132 -5.50 13.62 16.37
CA GLY A 132 -5.93 15.02 16.60
C GLY A 132 -7.23 15.36 15.87
N SER A 133 -7.67 14.50 14.95
CA SER A 133 -9.02 14.56 14.40
C SER A 133 -9.96 13.59 15.12
N THR A 134 -11.23 13.92 15.24
CA THR A 134 -12.28 13.03 15.78
C THR A 134 -12.35 11.69 15.04
N PHE A 135 -11.82 11.65 13.81
CA PHE A 135 -11.67 10.47 12.97
C PHE A 135 -10.25 10.43 12.42
N GLU A 136 -9.56 9.28 12.54
CA GLU A 136 -8.27 9.07 11.90
C GLU A 136 -8.39 9.32 10.40
N SER A 137 -7.74 10.38 9.91
CA SER A 137 -7.71 10.70 8.49
C SER A 137 -6.42 11.44 8.12
N LEU A 138 -5.91 11.14 6.94
CA LEU A 138 -4.77 11.82 6.32
C LEU A 138 -5.29 12.70 5.19
N ASN A 139 -4.94 13.97 5.24
CA ASN A 139 -5.24 14.90 4.15
C ASN A 139 -4.10 14.91 3.12
N SER A 140 -4.34 15.57 1.99
CA SER A 140 -3.37 15.71 0.91
C SER A 140 -2.04 16.29 1.38
N ASP A 141 -2.09 17.37 2.16
CA ASP A 141 -0.90 18.09 2.62
C ASP A 141 -0.05 17.23 3.55
N THR A 142 -0.69 16.43 4.42
CA THR A 142 -0.01 15.51 5.32
C THR A 142 0.77 14.45 4.55
N ILE A 143 0.18 13.89 3.50
CA ILE A 143 0.83 12.87 2.67
C ILE A 143 1.90 13.50 1.80
N TYR A 144 1.61 14.63 1.14
CA TYR A 144 2.55 15.35 0.29
C TYR A 144 3.82 15.76 1.04
N ASN A 145 3.65 16.34 2.25
CA ASN A 145 4.76 16.84 3.08
C ASN A 145 5.43 15.74 3.94
N ALA A 146 5.05 14.48 3.79
CA ALA A 146 5.68 13.39 4.53
C ALA A 146 7.17 13.32 4.18
N GLU A 147 8.02 13.48 5.18
CA GLU A 147 9.47 13.37 5.00
C GLU A 147 9.87 11.93 4.72
N ILE A 148 10.62 11.75 3.65
CA ILE A 148 11.23 10.48 3.26
C ILE A 148 12.74 10.66 3.08
N VAL A 149 13.48 9.55 3.18
CA VAL A 149 14.91 9.52 2.89
C VAL A 149 15.14 8.42 1.88
N ILE A 150 15.65 8.78 0.71
CA ILE A 150 15.72 7.91 -0.45
C ILE A 150 17.15 7.87 -1.04
N PRO A 151 17.60 6.72 -1.56
CA PRO A 151 18.81 6.61 -2.34
C PRO A 151 18.59 7.01 -3.80
N GLU A 152 19.67 6.94 -4.56
CA GLU A 152 19.61 7.00 -6.01
C GLU A 152 18.73 5.88 -6.61
N GLN A 153 18.24 6.09 -7.84
CA GLN A 153 17.27 5.21 -8.52
C GLN A 153 17.72 3.74 -8.61
N GLU A 154 19.00 3.49 -8.91
CA GLU A 154 19.51 2.13 -9.05
C GLU A 154 19.51 1.38 -7.72
N GLU A 155 19.82 2.06 -6.61
CA GLU A 155 19.73 1.46 -5.28
C GLU A 155 18.27 1.25 -4.85
N GLN A 156 17.35 2.20 -5.16
CA GLN A 156 15.92 2.00 -4.95
C GLN A 156 15.43 0.73 -5.63
N LYS A 157 15.82 0.53 -6.90
CA LYS A 157 15.47 -0.65 -7.67
C LYS A 157 15.95 -1.93 -7.00
N ARG A 158 17.22 -1.99 -6.60
CA ARG A 158 17.81 -3.16 -5.92
C ARG A 158 17.12 -3.50 -4.62
N ILE A 159 16.81 -2.47 -3.82
CA ILE A 159 16.09 -2.65 -2.56
C ILE A 159 14.66 -3.12 -2.84
N GLY A 160 13.96 -2.49 -3.78
CA GLY A 160 12.61 -2.88 -4.17
C GLY A 160 12.53 -4.34 -4.63
N GLU A 161 13.40 -4.76 -5.55
CA GLU A 161 13.48 -6.14 -6.04
C GLU A 161 13.69 -7.16 -4.90
N LEU A 162 14.54 -6.84 -3.92
CA LEU A 162 14.75 -7.72 -2.77
C LEU A 162 13.45 -7.90 -1.95
N PHE A 163 12.78 -6.80 -1.62
CA PHE A 163 11.56 -6.87 -0.82
C PHE A 163 10.40 -7.50 -1.58
N GLU A 164 10.24 -7.21 -2.87
CA GLU A 164 9.26 -7.88 -3.72
C GLU A 164 9.49 -9.39 -3.78
N TYR A 165 10.74 -9.83 -3.88
CA TYR A 165 11.09 -11.25 -3.82
C TYR A 165 10.69 -11.88 -2.48
N LEU A 166 10.97 -11.21 -1.36
CA LEU A 166 10.58 -11.67 -0.03
C LEU A 166 9.07 -11.74 0.14
N ASP A 167 8.32 -10.74 -0.30
CA ASP A 167 6.85 -10.72 -0.25
C ASP A 167 6.25 -11.86 -1.08
N ASN A 168 6.83 -12.15 -2.25
CA ASN A 168 6.41 -13.27 -3.10
C ASN A 168 6.67 -14.62 -2.40
N LEU A 169 7.82 -14.81 -1.74
CA LEU A 169 8.10 -16.01 -0.96
C LEU A 169 7.13 -16.17 0.21
N ILE A 170 6.88 -15.11 0.97
CA ILE A 170 5.92 -15.10 2.08
C ILE A 170 4.54 -15.53 1.57
N THR A 171 4.07 -14.92 0.49
CA THR A 171 2.77 -15.25 -0.11
C THR A 171 2.68 -16.72 -0.55
N LEU A 172 3.74 -17.24 -1.17
CA LEU A 172 3.81 -18.65 -1.59
C LEU A 172 3.71 -19.60 -0.39
N HIS A 173 4.48 -19.34 0.65
CA HIS A 173 4.49 -20.19 1.85
C HIS A 173 3.18 -20.09 2.63
N GLN A 174 2.54 -18.92 2.67
CA GLN A 174 1.21 -18.76 3.27
C GLN A 174 0.15 -19.62 2.55
N ARG A 175 0.16 -19.64 1.21
CA ARG A 175 -0.73 -20.49 0.41
C ARG A 175 -0.47 -21.98 0.64
N GLN A 176 0.79 -22.39 0.74
CA GLN A 176 1.15 -23.77 1.05
C GLN A 176 0.69 -24.19 2.45
N LEU A 177 0.89 -23.33 3.45
CA LEU A 177 0.43 -23.55 4.82
C LEU A 177 -1.10 -23.70 4.87
N GLU A 178 -1.84 -22.84 4.18
CA GLU A 178 -3.30 -22.91 4.15
C GLU A 178 -3.78 -24.20 3.48
N ARG A 179 -3.15 -24.62 2.38
CA ARG A 179 -3.44 -25.90 1.73
C ARG A 179 -3.22 -27.08 2.67
N LEU A 180 -2.11 -27.08 3.43
CA LEU A 180 -1.81 -28.14 4.39
C LEU A 180 -2.82 -28.18 5.55
N LYS A 181 -3.25 -27.02 6.04
CA LYS A 181 -4.31 -26.92 7.05
C LYS A 181 -5.62 -27.52 6.54
N ASN A 182 -6.01 -27.20 5.31
CA ASN A 182 -7.24 -27.73 4.70
C ASN A 182 -7.16 -29.25 4.52
N ILE A 183 -6.00 -29.80 4.08
CA ILE A 183 -5.79 -31.25 3.98
C ILE A 183 -5.88 -31.89 5.37
N LYS A 184 -5.23 -31.32 6.37
CA LYS A 184 -5.29 -31.81 7.75
C LYS A 184 -6.74 -31.81 8.25
N SER A 185 -7.50 -30.75 8.07
CA SER A 185 -8.90 -30.69 8.49
C SER A 185 -9.75 -31.78 7.82
N ALA A 186 -9.61 -31.93 6.50
CA ALA A 186 -10.35 -32.94 5.74
C ALA A 186 -9.99 -34.39 6.16
N LEU A 187 -8.73 -34.65 6.54
CA LEU A 187 -8.31 -35.96 7.04
C LEU A 187 -8.87 -36.23 8.46
N LEU A 188 -8.83 -35.20 9.33
CA LEU A 188 -9.42 -35.34 10.67
C LEU A 188 -10.93 -35.66 10.59
N GLU A 189 -11.66 -34.96 9.72
CA GLU A 189 -13.09 -35.20 9.51
C GLU A 189 -13.38 -36.63 8.98
N LYS A 190 -12.52 -37.19 8.13
CA LYS A 190 -12.73 -38.50 7.51
C LYS A 190 -12.16 -39.66 8.30
N MET A 191 -11.20 -39.47 9.18
CA MET A 191 -10.53 -40.51 9.93
C MET A 191 -11.03 -40.63 11.36
N PHE A 192 -11.78 -39.69 11.88
CA PHE A 192 -12.37 -39.73 13.21
C PHE A 192 -13.91 -39.61 13.09
N VAL A 193 -14.63 -40.49 13.78
CA VAL A 193 -16.09 -40.58 13.79
C VAL A 193 -16.64 -39.68 14.90
#